data_e2b91cce480af8b5533b91b5da646f0f
#
_entry.id   e2b91cce480af8b5533b91b5da646f0f
#
_cell.length_a   1.000
_cell.length_b   1.000
_cell.length_c   1.000
_cell.angle_alpha   90.00
_cell.angle_beta   90.00
_cell.angle_gamma   90.00
#
_symmetry.space_group_name_H-M   'P 1'
#
loop_
_entity.id
_entity.type
_entity.pdbx_description
1 polymer ?
#
loop_
_entity_poly.entity_id
_entity_poly.type
_entity_poly.pdbx_seq_one_letter_code
_entity_poly.pdbx_strand_id
1 'polypeptide(L)'
;MRRIVRSKARCAPVFGVVVVLGVAATAVAQQPAITPQVAIDQARIHDYPLRKILESGGDFHTTPFTPEDGHGEGQEGPRARQRQALYPEAFPNFPFLRVNGLDSQSCYECHNTIGSYVPPDYSTKALLRKPSPVGGSAGLASNAFINPNFPWQLTYLVRNPPHVFGTGYGQSVAGEMSTELALQREIITRAAIAQAKVEHRPVTLSTPLRAKGLPFGTYSTRCTEEGQCTPDTSKVTGVASDLIVRPFQWKGIASSVRHFVRDALDFHFSMQAVEKVGHIDCDRDGKIDEMTLGNVTALTAFVAMTRPPYVVVPPDPAGKERFERGKAIFEGTAKDLDGKLAGTMCATCHVPSLPLEVPELVVEDPGVADVTSMDGCPSETLLINPEPPEHHATTQQVKQRVAAILAHKDASALNAGSVNAADIGAAVKSLLVSVPVPTLDAGDLRINLTHPGDAPAYVYPRLPAPTDRAPVNVPLLSDLRTHNMGSGLQDVGVQGADVTGIDIAPPLFLTRPLWGVADTGPWLHDGRARTLKEAILFHSSPGSEANPVVDAFKQLSDADQQAVVAFLLAQRLPIAIDIRQGK
;
A
#
# COMPACT_ATOMS: atom_id res chain seq x y z
N MET A 1 -45.37 -58.54 52.89
CA MET A 1 -46.68 -57.87 52.94
C MET A 1 -46.46 -56.43 53.42
N ARG A 2 -46.46 -55.46 52.53
CA ARG A 2 -46.59 -54.06 52.89
C ARG A 2 -47.43 -53.35 51.83
N ARG A 3 -48.53 -52.76 52.31
CA ARG A 3 -49.56 -52.07 51.50
C ARG A 3 -48.99 -50.75 50.97
N ILE A 4 -49.20 -50.56 49.70
CA ILE A 4 -48.93 -49.23 49.04
C ILE A 4 -50.25 -48.46 49.06
N VAL A 5 -50.22 -47.28 49.72
CA VAL A 5 -51.35 -46.34 49.74
C VAL A 5 -51.17 -45.43 48.51
N ARG A 6 -52.20 -45.46 47.63
CA ARG A 6 -52.26 -44.50 46.49
C ARG A 6 -52.92 -43.21 46.96
N SER A 7 -52.16 -42.11 46.94
CA SER A 7 -52.67 -40.76 47.08
C SER A 7 -53.13 -40.24 45.70
N LYS A 8 -54.39 -39.84 45.61
CA LYS A 8 -54.95 -39.15 44.42
C LYS A 8 -54.65 -37.67 44.55
N ALA A 9 -53.75 -37.14 43.74
CA ALA A 9 -53.56 -35.71 43.59
C ALA A 9 -54.61 -35.20 42.56
N ARG A 10 -55.40 -34.22 42.99
CA ARG A 10 -56.32 -33.48 42.12
C ARG A 10 -55.53 -32.43 41.35
N CYS A 11 -55.52 -32.50 40.01
CA CYS A 11 -55.06 -31.42 39.15
C CYS A 11 -56.10 -30.31 39.11
N ALA A 12 -55.73 -29.11 39.51
CA ALA A 12 -56.48 -27.89 39.22
C ALA A 12 -56.04 -27.34 37.85
N PRO A 13 -56.93 -26.79 37.04
CA PRO A 13 -56.53 -26.18 35.77
C PRO A 13 -55.86 -24.83 36.02
N VAL A 14 -54.62 -24.70 35.59
CA VAL A 14 -53.92 -23.42 35.53
C VAL A 14 -54.32 -22.76 34.20
N PHE A 15 -55.10 -21.69 34.28
CA PHE A 15 -55.33 -20.81 33.14
C PHE A 15 -54.03 -20.01 32.91
N GLY A 16 -53.30 -20.40 31.89
CA GLY A 16 -52.16 -19.63 31.41
C GLY A 16 -52.65 -18.40 30.63
N VAL A 17 -52.38 -17.22 31.14
CA VAL A 17 -52.54 -15.98 30.39
C VAL A 17 -51.32 -15.88 29.45
N VAL A 18 -51.54 -16.08 28.14
CA VAL A 18 -50.55 -15.83 27.10
C VAL A 18 -50.51 -14.32 26.90
N VAL A 19 -49.51 -13.66 27.49
CA VAL A 19 -49.17 -12.27 27.15
C VAL A 19 -48.40 -12.33 25.83
N VAL A 20 -49.06 -12.00 24.73
CA VAL A 20 -48.39 -11.73 23.44
C VAL A 20 -47.71 -10.39 23.58
N LEU A 21 -46.42 -10.40 23.93
CA LEU A 21 -45.56 -9.24 23.76
C LEU A 21 -45.36 -9.03 22.24
N GLY A 22 -46.16 -8.11 21.70
CA GLY A 22 -45.89 -7.55 20.38
C GLY A 22 -44.53 -6.84 20.40
N VAL A 23 -43.50 -7.50 19.88
CA VAL A 23 -42.24 -6.82 19.55
C VAL A 23 -42.59 -5.89 18.39
N ALA A 24 -42.82 -4.60 18.70
CA ALA A 24 -42.81 -3.57 17.68
C ALA A 24 -41.38 -3.59 17.10
N ALA A 25 -41.22 -4.14 15.92
CA ALA A 25 -40.03 -3.93 15.12
C ALA A 25 -39.96 -2.43 14.85
N THR A 26 -39.15 -1.74 15.63
CA THR A 26 -38.71 -0.40 15.26
C THR A 26 -37.96 -0.58 13.95
N ALA A 27 -38.55 -0.12 12.84
CA ALA A 27 -37.84 0.01 11.59
C ALA A 27 -36.63 0.90 11.92
N VAL A 28 -35.44 0.28 11.95
CA VAL A 28 -34.20 1.03 11.98
C VAL A 28 -34.22 1.83 10.69
N ALA A 29 -34.29 3.14 10.79
CA ALA A 29 -34.22 4.00 9.62
C ALA A 29 -32.92 3.66 8.90
N GLN A 30 -33.04 3.18 7.67
CA GLN A 30 -31.91 2.82 6.84
C GLN A 30 -31.08 4.09 6.62
N GLN A 31 -29.78 4.03 6.87
CA GLN A 31 -28.91 5.18 6.64
C GLN A 31 -28.94 5.53 5.15
N PRO A 32 -29.10 6.80 4.80
CA PRO A 32 -29.08 7.20 3.40
C PRO A 32 -27.69 6.91 2.79
N ALA A 33 -27.67 6.52 1.52
CA ALA A 33 -26.44 6.31 0.76
C ALA A 33 -25.55 7.56 0.81
N ILE A 34 -24.25 7.38 0.98
CA ILE A 34 -23.29 8.49 1.05
C ILE A 34 -22.77 8.89 -0.32
N THR A 35 -22.62 7.94 -1.25
CA THR A 35 -22.02 8.18 -2.57
C THR A 35 -22.69 9.32 -3.35
N PRO A 36 -24.03 9.44 -3.41
CA PRO A 36 -24.66 10.55 -4.11
C PRO A 36 -24.49 11.90 -3.41
N GLN A 37 -24.27 11.91 -2.09
CA GLN A 37 -24.20 13.15 -1.29
C GLN A 37 -22.85 13.86 -1.43
N VAL A 38 -21.77 13.09 -1.58
CA VAL A 38 -20.39 13.59 -1.63
C VAL A 38 -19.74 13.39 -2.99
N ALA A 39 -20.52 12.99 -4.00
CA ALA A 39 -20.01 12.67 -5.34
C ALA A 39 -19.21 13.82 -5.95
N ILE A 40 -18.12 13.42 -6.61
CA ILE A 40 -17.28 14.29 -7.44
C ILE A 40 -17.47 13.87 -8.90
N ASP A 41 -17.74 14.83 -9.75
CA ASP A 41 -17.80 14.65 -11.19
C ASP A 41 -16.38 14.73 -11.79
N GLN A 42 -15.88 13.62 -12.32
CA GLN A 42 -14.53 13.55 -12.90
C GLN A 42 -14.36 14.52 -14.08
N ALA A 43 -15.38 14.68 -14.92
CA ALA A 43 -15.30 15.58 -16.07
C ALA A 43 -15.12 17.07 -15.67
N ARG A 44 -15.38 17.36 -14.40
CA ARG A 44 -15.27 18.71 -13.80
C ARG A 44 -14.23 18.75 -12.69
N ILE A 45 -13.31 17.80 -12.62
CA ILE A 45 -12.37 17.66 -11.50
C ILE A 45 -11.57 18.96 -11.25
N HIS A 46 -11.21 19.66 -12.31
CA HIS A 46 -10.45 20.91 -12.25
C HIS A 46 -11.29 22.14 -11.86
N ASP A 47 -12.63 22.04 -11.86
CA ASP A 47 -13.53 23.10 -11.40
C ASP A 47 -13.67 23.11 -9.88
N TYR A 48 -13.35 21.99 -9.22
CA TYR A 48 -13.44 21.90 -7.78
C TYR A 48 -12.20 22.44 -7.09
N PRO A 49 -12.34 23.22 -5.99
CA PRO A 49 -11.21 23.49 -5.11
C PRO A 49 -10.70 22.19 -4.51
N LEU A 50 -9.38 22.08 -4.32
CA LEU A 50 -8.75 20.86 -3.77
C LEU A 50 -9.37 20.48 -2.41
N ARG A 51 -9.72 21.47 -1.57
CA ARG A 51 -10.45 21.25 -0.32
C ARG A 51 -11.70 20.39 -0.51
N LYS A 52 -12.54 20.70 -1.51
CA LYS A 52 -13.79 19.96 -1.76
C LYS A 52 -13.52 18.52 -2.15
N ILE A 53 -12.50 18.29 -2.99
CA ILE A 53 -12.10 16.95 -3.41
C ILE A 53 -11.64 16.13 -2.19
N LEU A 54 -10.77 16.70 -1.35
CA LEU A 54 -10.24 16.03 -0.17
C LEU A 54 -11.31 15.80 0.92
N GLU A 55 -12.24 16.73 1.11
CA GLU A 55 -13.36 16.54 2.04
C GLU A 55 -14.27 15.40 1.58
N SER A 56 -14.64 15.35 0.29
CA SER A 56 -15.38 14.22 -0.29
C SER A 56 -14.65 12.90 -0.09
N GLY A 57 -13.35 12.85 -0.38
CA GLY A 57 -12.54 11.67 -0.17
C GLY A 57 -12.47 11.25 1.30
N GLY A 58 -12.43 12.21 2.22
CA GLY A 58 -12.48 11.98 3.66
C GLY A 58 -13.82 11.38 4.10
N ASP A 59 -14.93 11.85 3.54
CA ASP A 59 -16.26 11.31 3.80
C ASP A 59 -16.36 9.86 3.31
N PHE A 60 -15.89 9.53 2.10
CA PHE A 60 -15.81 8.15 1.59
C PHE A 60 -14.94 7.26 2.47
N HIS A 61 -13.83 7.79 3.00
CA HIS A 61 -12.92 7.03 3.84
C HIS A 61 -13.51 6.71 5.22
N THR A 62 -14.30 7.60 5.80
CA THR A 62 -14.72 7.54 7.21
C THR A 62 -16.15 7.10 7.44
N THR A 63 -17.00 7.19 6.45
CA THR A 63 -18.41 6.83 6.58
C THR A 63 -18.64 5.40 6.09
N PRO A 64 -19.34 4.55 6.85
CA PRO A 64 -19.68 3.21 6.40
C PRO A 64 -20.50 3.24 5.12
N PHE A 65 -20.10 2.46 4.14
CA PHE A 65 -20.90 2.20 2.95
C PHE A 65 -22.11 1.33 3.32
N THR A 66 -23.19 1.52 2.61
CA THR A 66 -24.45 0.81 2.80
C THR A 66 -24.83 0.01 1.55
N PRO A 67 -25.77 -0.94 1.62
CA PRO A 67 -26.28 -1.60 0.42
C PRO A 67 -26.88 -0.62 -0.61
N GLU A 68 -27.30 0.57 -0.20
CA GLU A 68 -27.75 1.62 -1.11
C GLU A 68 -26.60 2.25 -1.88
N ASP A 69 -25.37 2.17 -1.37
CA ASP A 69 -24.13 2.59 -2.03
C ASP A 69 -23.54 1.50 -2.93
N GLY A 70 -24.03 0.25 -2.84
CA GLY A 70 -23.46 -0.91 -3.49
C GLY A 70 -22.57 -1.78 -2.57
N HIS A 71 -22.61 -1.56 -1.24
CA HIS A 71 -21.85 -2.38 -0.32
C HIS A 71 -22.38 -3.80 -0.25
N GLY A 72 -21.61 -4.76 -0.70
CA GLY A 72 -21.95 -6.17 -0.72
C GLY A 72 -22.14 -6.71 -2.13
N GLU A 73 -22.68 -7.90 -2.22
CA GLU A 73 -22.98 -8.55 -3.48
C GLU A 73 -24.42 -9.04 -3.49
N GLY A 74 -25.02 -9.06 -4.66
CA GLY A 74 -26.34 -9.65 -4.83
C GLY A 74 -26.33 -11.16 -4.54
N GLN A 75 -27.51 -11.73 -4.30
CA GLN A 75 -27.66 -13.16 -4.04
C GLN A 75 -27.13 -14.04 -5.19
N GLU A 76 -27.06 -13.49 -6.37
CA GLU A 76 -26.51 -14.09 -7.58
C GLU A 76 -25.08 -13.64 -7.88
N GLY A 77 -24.50 -12.81 -7.01
CA GLY A 77 -23.16 -12.29 -7.16
C GLY A 77 -22.07 -13.37 -7.10
N PRO A 78 -20.92 -13.07 -7.70
CA PRO A 78 -19.87 -14.06 -7.89
C PRO A 78 -19.31 -14.62 -6.58
N ARG A 79 -19.19 -13.80 -5.54
CA ARG A 79 -18.61 -14.19 -4.24
C ARG A 79 -19.65 -14.60 -3.20
N ALA A 80 -20.94 -14.29 -3.42
CA ALA A 80 -22.03 -14.62 -2.52
C ALA A 80 -22.30 -16.14 -2.43
N ARG A 81 -21.63 -16.97 -3.24
CA ARG A 81 -22.05 -18.34 -3.41
C ARG A 81 -21.12 -19.34 -2.77
N GLN A 82 -21.61 -20.02 -1.77
CA GLN A 82 -21.10 -21.32 -1.35
C GLN A 82 -20.97 -22.32 -2.52
N ARG A 83 -21.70 -22.12 -3.62
CA ARG A 83 -21.65 -22.97 -4.81
C ARG A 83 -20.28 -23.03 -5.46
N GLN A 84 -19.53 -21.95 -5.46
CA GLN A 84 -18.21 -21.92 -6.09
C GLN A 84 -17.20 -22.79 -5.33
N ALA A 85 -17.29 -22.79 -4.00
CA ALA A 85 -16.50 -23.70 -3.17
C ALA A 85 -16.87 -25.18 -3.37
N LEU A 86 -18.13 -25.47 -3.74
CA LEU A 86 -18.62 -26.83 -3.96
C LEU A 86 -18.38 -27.34 -5.38
N TYR A 87 -18.18 -26.45 -6.34
CA TYR A 87 -18.05 -26.78 -7.77
C TYR A 87 -16.87 -26.04 -8.42
N PRO A 88 -15.63 -26.30 -7.96
CA PRO A 88 -14.45 -25.61 -8.49
C PRO A 88 -14.22 -25.85 -10.00
N GLU A 89 -14.73 -26.95 -10.55
CA GLU A 89 -14.67 -27.25 -11.98
C GLU A 89 -15.53 -26.31 -12.83
N ALA A 90 -16.57 -25.72 -12.26
CA ALA A 90 -17.40 -24.72 -12.93
C ALA A 90 -16.76 -23.33 -12.93
N PHE A 91 -15.75 -23.14 -12.08
CA PHE A 91 -15.02 -21.88 -11.90
C PHE A 91 -13.52 -22.14 -11.84
N PRO A 92 -12.90 -22.65 -12.90
CA PRO A 92 -11.51 -23.13 -12.90
C PRO A 92 -10.48 -22.04 -12.60
N ASN A 93 -10.85 -20.77 -12.74
CA ASN A 93 -9.96 -19.63 -12.52
C ASN A 93 -10.23 -18.92 -11.19
N PHE A 94 -11.02 -19.49 -10.32
CA PHE A 94 -11.34 -18.88 -9.03
C PHE A 94 -10.19 -19.10 -8.03
N PRO A 95 -9.41 -18.04 -7.66
CA PRO A 95 -8.19 -18.23 -6.88
C PRO A 95 -8.48 -18.50 -5.40
N PHE A 96 -9.58 -17.97 -4.86
CA PHE A 96 -9.99 -18.18 -3.48
C PHE A 96 -11.42 -17.70 -3.22
N LEU A 97 -12.09 -18.35 -2.31
CA LEU A 97 -13.38 -17.93 -1.77
C LEU A 97 -13.18 -17.36 -0.35
N ARG A 98 -13.72 -16.19 -0.09
CA ARG A 98 -13.74 -15.62 1.25
C ARG A 98 -14.87 -16.24 2.05
N VAL A 99 -14.53 -17.04 3.06
CA VAL A 99 -15.51 -17.80 3.86
C VAL A 99 -16.26 -16.92 4.86
N ASN A 100 -15.62 -15.89 5.37
CA ASN A 100 -16.17 -14.99 6.40
C ASN A 100 -16.87 -13.74 5.84
N GLY A 101 -17.08 -13.66 4.52
CA GLY A 101 -17.73 -12.53 3.88
C GLY A 101 -16.89 -11.25 3.89
N LEU A 102 -17.53 -10.11 3.69
CA LEU A 102 -16.87 -8.82 3.74
C LEU A 102 -16.37 -8.51 5.16
N ASP A 103 -15.22 -7.86 5.26
CA ASP A 103 -14.53 -7.66 6.53
C ASP A 103 -14.65 -6.22 7.08
N SER A 104 -15.20 -5.29 6.30
CA SER A 104 -15.32 -3.90 6.69
C SER A 104 -16.47 -3.21 5.96
N GLN A 105 -16.91 -2.07 6.49
CA GLN A 105 -17.86 -1.16 5.85
C GLN A 105 -17.25 0.20 5.53
N SER A 106 -16.08 0.53 6.11
CA SER A 106 -15.35 1.77 5.83
C SER A 106 -13.84 1.55 5.90
N CYS A 107 -13.09 2.34 5.14
CA CYS A 107 -11.63 2.31 5.20
C CYS A 107 -11.12 2.64 6.61
N TYR A 108 -11.86 3.51 7.32
CA TYR A 108 -11.53 3.96 8.68
C TYR A 108 -11.50 2.83 9.72
N GLU A 109 -12.21 1.73 9.51
CA GLU A 109 -12.19 0.58 10.42
C GLU A 109 -10.82 -0.08 10.48
N CYS A 110 -10.10 -0.10 9.37
CA CYS A 110 -8.77 -0.68 9.26
C CYS A 110 -7.66 0.38 9.17
N HIS A 111 -7.92 1.49 8.50
CA HIS A 111 -6.96 2.56 8.25
C HIS A 111 -7.38 3.84 8.94
N ASN A 112 -7.16 3.92 10.24
CA ASN A 112 -7.49 5.09 11.02
C ASN A 112 -6.65 6.31 10.58
N THR A 113 -7.31 7.39 10.22
CA THR A 113 -6.67 8.65 9.82
C THR A 113 -6.41 9.59 10.99
N ILE A 114 -6.88 9.23 12.17
CA ILE A 114 -6.69 9.97 13.40
C ILE A 114 -5.48 9.41 14.11
N GLY A 115 -4.30 9.94 13.91
CA GLY A 115 -3.08 9.45 14.55
C GLY A 115 -3.23 9.16 16.05
N SER A 116 -2.29 8.43 16.62
CA SER A 116 -2.40 7.83 17.95
C SER A 116 -1.81 8.64 19.07
N TYR A 117 -1.74 9.95 18.97
CA TYR A 117 -1.32 10.70 20.15
C TYR A 117 -2.33 10.49 21.30
N VAL A 118 -1.94 9.71 22.25
CA VAL A 118 -2.61 9.64 23.54
C VAL A 118 -1.99 10.73 24.39
N PRO A 119 -2.76 11.78 24.77
CA PRO A 119 -2.27 12.76 25.73
C PRO A 119 -1.76 12.07 26.99
N PRO A 120 -0.77 12.64 27.70
CA PRO A 120 -0.23 12.04 28.92
C PRO A 120 -1.25 11.76 30.02
N ASP A 121 -2.42 12.37 29.95
CA ASP A 121 -3.49 12.23 30.92
C ASP A 121 -4.35 10.97 30.78
N TYR A 122 -4.08 10.14 29.78
CA TYR A 122 -4.78 8.85 29.56
C TYR A 122 -6.31 8.92 29.70
N SER A 123 -6.92 10.04 29.36
CA SER A 123 -8.37 10.13 29.45
C SER A 123 -9.04 9.03 28.62
N THR A 124 -10.14 8.46 29.12
CA THR A 124 -10.90 7.42 28.44
C THR A 124 -11.33 7.82 27.01
N LYS A 125 -11.50 9.12 26.78
CA LYS A 125 -11.78 9.67 25.44
C LYS A 125 -10.57 9.55 24.50
N ALA A 126 -9.34 9.61 25.02
CA ALA A 126 -8.13 9.41 24.24
C ALA A 126 -7.92 7.94 23.86
N LEU A 127 -8.34 7.01 24.71
CA LEU A 127 -8.28 5.57 24.42
C LEU A 127 -9.24 5.17 23.30
N LEU A 128 -10.40 5.82 23.19
CA LEU A 128 -11.35 5.62 22.11
C LEU A 128 -10.88 6.20 20.75
N ARG A 129 -9.78 6.97 20.76
CA ARG A 129 -9.18 7.60 19.57
C ARG A 129 -7.88 6.95 19.14
N LYS A 130 -7.49 5.83 19.74
CA LYS A 130 -6.35 5.08 19.21
C LYS A 130 -6.69 4.63 17.82
N PRO A 131 -5.77 4.79 16.82
CA PRO A 131 -5.89 4.04 15.60
C PRO A 131 -6.04 2.58 15.98
N SER A 132 -6.95 1.87 15.35
CA SER A 132 -6.87 0.43 15.40
C SER A 132 -5.62 0.05 14.62
N PRO A 133 -4.55 -0.37 15.27
CA PRO A 133 -3.33 -0.70 14.56
C PRO A 133 -3.47 -2.03 13.82
N VAL A 134 -4.50 -2.76 14.13
CA VAL A 134 -4.77 -4.07 13.58
C VAL A 134 -6.15 -3.99 13.00
N GLY A 135 -6.24 -4.25 11.74
CA GLY A 135 -7.42 -4.40 10.96
C GLY A 135 -8.68 -4.29 11.77
N GLY A 136 -9.10 -3.08 11.98
CA GLY A 136 -10.34 -2.74 12.60
C GLY A 136 -10.72 -3.53 13.84
N SER A 137 -11.93 -3.38 14.19
CA SER A 137 -12.62 -4.18 15.21
C SER A 137 -12.71 -5.67 14.87
N ALA A 138 -12.53 -6.04 13.63
CA ALA A 138 -12.59 -7.43 13.21
C ALA A 138 -11.37 -8.25 13.69
N GLY A 139 -10.48 -7.60 14.41
CA GLY A 139 -9.21 -8.23 14.69
C GLY A 139 -8.48 -8.48 13.39
N LEU A 140 -7.32 -9.01 13.49
CA LEU A 140 -6.53 -9.46 12.37
C LEU A 140 -7.46 -9.95 11.27
N ALA A 141 -7.49 -9.27 10.13
CA ALA A 141 -8.32 -9.68 9.02
C ALA A 141 -7.99 -11.13 8.69
N SER A 142 -8.59 -12.03 9.42
CA SER A 142 -8.46 -13.46 9.23
C SER A 142 -9.35 -13.82 8.07
N ASN A 143 -8.88 -13.53 6.88
CA ASN A 143 -9.55 -14.00 5.69
C ASN A 143 -9.26 -15.49 5.54
N ALA A 144 -10.26 -16.29 5.83
CA ALA A 144 -10.21 -17.69 5.51
C ALA A 144 -10.56 -17.85 4.03
N PHE A 145 -9.56 -18.23 3.24
CA PHE A 145 -9.73 -18.50 1.83
C PHE A 145 -9.73 -20.00 1.57
N ILE A 146 -10.62 -20.44 0.71
CA ILE A 146 -10.55 -21.78 0.11
C ILE A 146 -9.66 -21.63 -1.13
N ASN A 147 -8.48 -22.25 -1.08
CA ASN A 147 -7.60 -22.27 -2.23
C ASN A 147 -8.05 -23.39 -3.20
N PRO A 148 -8.49 -23.06 -4.41
CA PRO A 148 -8.98 -24.04 -5.39
C PRO A 148 -7.89 -24.97 -5.91
N ASN A 149 -6.62 -24.57 -5.84
CA ASN A 149 -5.49 -25.39 -6.27
C ASN A 149 -5.11 -26.49 -5.26
N PHE A 150 -5.69 -26.44 -4.06
CA PHE A 150 -5.52 -27.47 -3.05
C PHE A 150 -6.90 -27.95 -2.64
N PRO A 151 -7.27 -29.20 -2.93
CA PRO A 151 -8.58 -29.70 -2.57
C PRO A 151 -8.80 -29.50 -1.07
N TRP A 152 -9.71 -28.59 -0.73
CA TRP A 152 -10.23 -28.36 0.60
C TRP A 152 -9.26 -27.81 1.65
N GLN A 153 -8.14 -27.18 1.26
CA GLN A 153 -7.30 -26.47 2.22
C GLN A 153 -7.84 -25.06 2.47
N LEU A 154 -8.32 -24.86 3.68
CA LEU A 154 -8.59 -23.55 4.22
C LEU A 154 -7.27 -22.85 4.49
N THR A 155 -6.97 -21.83 3.72
CA THR A 155 -5.77 -21.01 3.90
C THR A 155 -6.13 -19.75 4.67
N TYR A 156 -5.50 -19.55 5.82
CA TYR A 156 -5.68 -18.33 6.60
C TYR A 156 -4.64 -17.31 6.19
N LEU A 157 -5.09 -16.18 5.68
CA LEU A 157 -4.24 -15.03 5.45
C LEU A 157 -4.55 -13.97 6.50
N VAL A 158 -3.64 -13.80 7.44
CA VAL A 158 -3.73 -12.73 8.42
C VAL A 158 -2.94 -11.54 7.90
N ARG A 159 -3.57 -10.37 7.86
CA ARG A 159 -2.92 -9.11 7.46
C ARG A 159 -3.10 -8.06 8.54
N ASN A 160 -1.99 -7.42 8.86
CA ASN A 160 -1.95 -6.22 9.68
C ASN A 160 -2.05 -5.01 8.74
N PRO A 161 -3.15 -4.23 8.77
CA PRO A 161 -3.28 -3.08 7.91
C PRO A 161 -2.19 -2.04 8.19
N PRO A 162 -1.41 -1.62 7.20
CA PRO A 162 -0.46 -0.54 7.37
C PRO A 162 -1.19 0.80 7.48
N HIS A 163 -0.60 1.75 8.19
CA HIS A 163 -1.13 3.11 8.16
C HIS A 163 -1.03 3.73 6.75
N VAL A 164 -1.91 4.68 6.45
CA VAL A 164 -1.98 5.37 5.14
C VAL A 164 -1.41 6.78 5.16
N PHE A 165 -0.77 7.20 6.24
CA PHE A 165 -0.21 8.54 6.39
C PHE A 165 0.98 8.78 5.47
N GLY A 166 0.96 9.92 4.76
CA GLY A 166 2.05 10.34 3.89
C GLY A 166 2.23 9.51 2.61
N THR A 167 1.23 8.70 2.23
CA THR A 167 1.35 7.77 1.10
C THR A 167 1.66 8.45 -0.23
N GLY A 168 1.20 9.68 -0.46
CA GLY A 168 1.54 10.44 -1.67
C GLY A 168 3.04 10.69 -1.82
N TYR A 169 3.76 10.95 -0.72
CA TYR A 169 5.22 11.05 -0.78
C TYR A 169 5.88 9.73 -1.15
N GLY A 170 5.39 8.60 -0.57
CA GLY A 170 5.89 7.26 -0.90
C GLY A 170 5.69 6.93 -2.37
N GLN A 171 4.52 7.22 -2.93
CA GLN A 171 4.22 7.03 -4.35
C GLN A 171 5.14 7.86 -5.23
N SER A 172 5.32 9.15 -4.93
CA SER A 172 6.13 10.05 -5.76
C SER A 172 7.60 9.65 -5.76
N VAL A 173 8.16 9.25 -4.61
CA VAL A 173 9.53 8.70 -4.52
C VAL A 173 9.65 7.42 -5.35
N ALA A 174 8.72 6.48 -5.22
CA ALA A 174 8.72 5.23 -5.99
C ALA A 174 8.58 5.47 -7.50
N GLY A 175 7.79 6.46 -7.92
CA GLY A 175 7.66 6.88 -9.31
C GLY A 175 8.97 7.43 -9.89
N GLU A 176 9.70 8.24 -9.12
CA GLU A 176 11.03 8.70 -9.53
C GLU A 176 12.04 7.54 -9.61
N MET A 177 12.05 6.64 -8.62
CA MET A 177 12.91 5.46 -8.64
C MET A 177 12.64 4.59 -9.88
N SER A 178 11.37 4.34 -10.19
CA SER A 178 10.96 3.60 -11.38
C SER A 178 11.42 4.27 -12.66
N THR A 179 11.32 5.61 -12.72
CA THR A 179 11.81 6.41 -13.86
C THR A 179 13.33 6.28 -14.01
N GLU A 180 14.09 6.35 -12.92
CA GLU A 180 15.55 6.18 -12.94
C GLU A 180 15.96 4.80 -13.44
N LEU A 181 15.29 3.74 -12.99
CA LEU A 181 15.56 2.36 -13.43
C LEU A 181 15.19 2.15 -14.91
N ALA A 182 14.03 2.62 -15.33
CA ALA A 182 13.57 2.50 -16.72
C ALA A 182 14.45 3.30 -17.68
N LEU A 183 14.95 4.47 -17.26
CA LEU A 183 15.86 5.28 -18.07
C LEU A 183 17.20 4.56 -18.29
N GLN A 184 17.77 3.94 -17.27
CA GLN A 184 19.00 3.15 -17.39
C GLN A 184 18.81 1.95 -18.34
N ARG A 185 17.67 1.24 -18.23
CA ARG A 185 17.29 0.19 -19.17
C ARG A 185 17.25 0.70 -20.60
N GLU A 186 16.61 1.84 -20.84
CA GLU A 186 16.46 2.41 -22.18
C GLU A 186 17.81 2.86 -22.77
N ILE A 187 18.66 3.50 -21.97
CA ILE A 187 20.00 3.94 -22.41
C ILE A 187 20.85 2.74 -22.85
N ILE A 188 20.92 1.68 -22.03
CA ILE A 188 21.75 0.50 -22.36
C ILE A 188 21.17 -0.27 -23.54
N THR A 189 19.86 -0.29 -23.72
CA THR A 189 19.20 -0.93 -24.85
C THR A 189 19.52 -0.20 -26.17
N ARG A 190 19.45 1.13 -26.17
CA ARG A 190 19.85 1.95 -27.33
C ARG A 190 21.33 1.78 -27.67
N ALA A 191 22.19 1.74 -26.66
CA ALA A 191 23.62 1.50 -26.85
C ALA A 191 23.89 0.11 -27.46
N ALA A 192 23.19 -0.93 -26.99
CA ALA A 192 23.33 -2.30 -27.55
C ALA A 192 22.87 -2.38 -29.02
N ILE A 193 21.76 -1.70 -29.38
CA ILE A 193 21.31 -1.61 -30.78
C ILE A 193 22.34 -0.88 -31.63
N ALA A 194 22.84 0.26 -31.17
CA ALA A 194 23.84 1.04 -31.92
C ALA A 194 25.11 0.24 -32.15
N GLN A 195 25.62 -0.46 -31.15
CA GLN A 195 26.79 -1.31 -31.26
C GLN A 195 26.55 -2.51 -32.16
N ALA A 196 25.37 -3.16 -32.10
CA ALA A 196 25.01 -4.29 -32.94
C ALA A 196 25.01 -3.89 -34.43
N LYS A 197 24.54 -2.68 -34.76
CA LYS A 197 24.59 -2.12 -36.12
C LYS A 197 26.02 -1.89 -36.64
N VAL A 198 26.91 -1.46 -35.77
CA VAL A 198 28.34 -1.24 -36.13
C VAL A 198 29.07 -2.58 -36.31
N GLU A 199 28.80 -3.55 -35.46
CA GLU A 199 29.48 -4.83 -35.45
C GLU A 199 28.85 -5.88 -36.41
N HIS A 200 27.69 -5.60 -36.97
CA HIS A 200 26.89 -6.52 -37.82
C HIS A 200 26.67 -7.88 -37.18
N ARG A 201 26.47 -7.89 -35.85
CA ARG A 201 26.16 -9.09 -35.04
C ARG A 201 25.39 -8.73 -33.80
N PRO A 202 24.66 -9.68 -33.19
CA PRO A 202 24.01 -9.43 -31.92
C PRO A 202 25.01 -9.07 -30.83
N VAL A 203 24.70 -8.01 -30.06
CA VAL A 203 25.51 -7.49 -28.97
C VAL A 203 24.76 -7.63 -27.64
N THR A 204 25.46 -8.06 -26.59
CA THR A 204 24.93 -8.07 -25.22
C THR A 204 25.63 -6.98 -24.41
N LEU A 205 24.87 -6.08 -23.83
CA LEU A 205 25.36 -5.08 -22.89
C LEU A 205 24.67 -5.26 -21.52
N SER A 206 25.36 -4.83 -20.47
CA SER A 206 24.88 -4.92 -19.08
C SER A 206 25.16 -3.62 -18.35
N THR A 207 24.30 -3.27 -17.40
CA THR A 207 24.48 -2.10 -16.53
C THR A 207 24.06 -2.42 -15.09
N PRO A 208 24.82 -2.00 -14.06
CA PRO A 208 24.31 -2.02 -12.70
C PRO A 208 23.17 -1.01 -12.57
N LEU A 209 22.02 -1.44 -12.08
CA LEU A 209 20.88 -0.59 -11.85
C LEU A 209 20.99 0.14 -10.50
N ARG A 210 20.66 1.43 -10.49
CA ARG A 210 20.58 2.26 -9.28
C ARG A 210 19.41 3.23 -9.36
N ALA A 211 18.72 3.40 -8.22
CA ALA A 211 17.74 4.47 -8.06
C ALA A 211 17.93 5.13 -6.69
N LYS A 212 17.92 6.44 -6.62
CA LYS A 212 18.20 7.21 -5.39
C LYS A 212 19.52 6.78 -4.71
N GLY A 213 20.52 6.36 -5.50
CA GLY A 213 21.79 5.82 -5.01
C GLY A 213 21.75 4.35 -4.53
N LEU A 214 20.57 3.74 -4.41
CA LEU A 214 20.39 2.37 -3.96
C LEU A 214 20.62 1.37 -5.12
N PRO A 215 21.23 0.20 -4.85
CA PRO A 215 21.50 -0.81 -5.88
C PRO A 215 20.25 -1.66 -6.14
N PHE A 216 20.01 -1.99 -7.42
CA PHE A 216 18.94 -2.89 -7.88
C PHE A 216 19.46 -4.08 -8.70
N GLY A 217 20.70 -4.48 -8.46
CA GLY A 217 21.33 -5.56 -9.20
C GLY A 217 21.82 -5.14 -10.58
N THR A 218 21.74 -6.03 -11.55
CA THR A 218 22.26 -5.81 -12.91
C THR A 218 21.20 -6.17 -13.95
N TYR A 219 20.96 -5.27 -14.85
CA TYR A 219 20.15 -5.48 -16.05
C TYR A 219 21.06 -5.75 -17.25
N SER A 220 20.69 -6.72 -18.08
CA SER A 220 21.38 -7.00 -19.33
C SER A 220 20.37 -7.03 -20.49
N THR A 221 20.84 -6.74 -21.69
CA THR A 221 20.03 -6.88 -22.90
C THR A 221 20.88 -7.33 -24.05
N ARG A 222 20.35 -8.24 -24.87
CA ARG A 222 20.96 -8.69 -26.12
C ARG A 222 20.15 -8.17 -27.29
N CYS A 223 20.75 -7.32 -28.12
CA CYS A 223 20.07 -6.68 -29.24
C CYS A 223 20.70 -7.08 -30.58
N THR A 224 19.88 -7.21 -31.62
CA THR A 224 20.30 -7.41 -33.01
C THR A 224 20.45 -6.07 -33.75
N GLU A 225 21.03 -6.08 -34.92
CA GLU A 225 21.16 -4.88 -35.79
C GLU A 225 19.80 -4.33 -36.25
N GLU A 226 18.78 -5.20 -36.35
CA GLU A 226 17.40 -4.84 -36.69
C GLU A 226 16.66 -4.20 -35.50
N GLY A 227 17.28 -4.15 -34.33
CA GLY A 227 16.71 -3.55 -33.14
C GLY A 227 15.84 -4.50 -32.31
N GLN A 228 15.86 -5.81 -32.56
CA GLN A 228 15.21 -6.81 -31.74
C GLN A 228 16.06 -7.03 -30.48
N CYS A 229 15.47 -6.83 -29.30
CA CYS A 229 16.17 -6.93 -28.04
C CYS A 229 15.51 -7.98 -27.11
N THR A 230 16.35 -8.79 -26.47
CA THR A 230 15.94 -9.73 -25.42
C THR A 230 16.49 -9.24 -24.10
N PRO A 231 15.63 -8.79 -23.14
CA PRO A 231 16.07 -8.38 -21.81
C PRO A 231 16.42 -9.60 -20.95
N ASP A 232 17.38 -9.42 -20.04
CA ASP A 232 17.68 -10.36 -18.96
C ASP A 232 17.63 -9.60 -17.63
N THR A 233 16.62 -9.94 -16.83
CA THR A 233 16.38 -9.39 -15.49
C THR A 233 16.71 -10.38 -14.38
N SER A 234 17.32 -11.51 -14.69
CA SER A 234 17.62 -12.59 -13.71
C SER A 234 18.55 -12.15 -12.57
N LYS A 235 19.31 -11.07 -12.77
CA LYS A 235 20.19 -10.47 -11.77
C LYS A 235 19.67 -9.15 -11.21
N VAL A 236 18.43 -8.79 -11.50
CA VAL A 236 17.75 -7.66 -10.89
C VAL A 236 17.27 -8.07 -9.50
N THR A 237 17.41 -7.19 -8.52
CA THR A 237 17.03 -7.45 -7.12
C THR A 237 16.26 -6.28 -6.54
N GLY A 238 15.39 -6.56 -5.59
CA GLY A 238 14.65 -5.53 -4.85
C GLY A 238 13.50 -4.86 -5.62
N VAL A 239 13.26 -5.26 -6.87
CA VAL A 239 12.17 -4.80 -7.70
C VAL A 239 11.77 -5.92 -8.67
N ALA A 240 10.54 -5.90 -9.17
CA ALA A 240 10.08 -6.85 -10.18
C ALA A 240 10.75 -6.63 -11.54
N SER A 241 10.57 -7.58 -12.46
CA SER A 241 11.22 -7.59 -13.78
C SER A 241 10.85 -6.41 -14.68
N ASP A 242 9.72 -5.78 -14.43
CA ASP A 242 9.25 -4.58 -15.14
C ASP A 242 9.96 -3.29 -14.69
N LEU A 243 10.72 -3.34 -13.60
CA LEU A 243 11.45 -2.23 -12.98
C LEU A 243 10.54 -1.14 -12.38
N ILE A 244 9.28 -1.47 -12.08
CA ILE A 244 8.36 -0.57 -11.38
C ILE A 244 8.47 -0.80 -9.87
N VAL A 245 8.85 0.22 -9.13
CA VAL A 245 8.88 0.21 -7.66
C VAL A 245 7.47 0.37 -7.14
N ARG A 246 7.02 -0.58 -6.32
CA ARG A 246 5.66 -0.64 -5.77
C ARG A 246 5.70 -0.43 -4.26
N PRO A 247 5.36 0.77 -3.76
CA PRO A 247 5.57 1.12 -2.35
C PRO A 247 4.44 0.65 -1.42
N PHE A 248 3.39 0.03 -1.94
CA PHE A 248 2.20 -0.29 -1.15
C PHE A 248 1.98 -1.78 -0.97
N GLN A 249 1.21 -2.10 0.07
CA GLN A 249 1.00 -3.44 0.61
C GLN A 249 2.29 -4.08 1.15
N TRP A 250 2.19 -5.22 1.85
CA TRP A 250 3.34 -5.88 2.47
C TRP A 250 4.30 -6.52 1.46
N LYS A 251 3.77 -6.87 0.30
CA LYS A 251 4.51 -7.53 -0.79
C LYS A 251 5.01 -6.57 -1.87
N GLY A 252 4.67 -5.28 -1.79
CA GLY A 252 4.96 -4.35 -2.87
C GLY A 252 4.15 -4.68 -4.13
N ILE A 253 2.83 -4.71 -4.00
CA ILE A 253 1.92 -5.09 -5.08
C ILE A 253 1.41 -3.85 -5.82
N ALA A 254 0.90 -2.84 -5.09
CA ALA A 254 0.34 -1.65 -5.72
C ALA A 254 1.41 -0.57 -5.93
N SER A 255 1.42 0.00 -7.13
CA SER A 255 2.35 1.06 -7.55
C SER A 255 1.81 2.47 -7.28
N SER A 256 0.50 2.65 -7.21
CA SER A 256 -0.16 3.91 -6.90
C SER A 256 -1.18 3.77 -5.78
N VAL A 257 -1.52 4.89 -5.15
CA VAL A 257 -2.59 4.93 -4.13
C VAL A 257 -3.94 4.60 -4.78
N ARG A 258 -4.16 5.06 -6.04
CA ARG A 258 -5.39 4.73 -6.77
C ARG A 258 -5.54 3.23 -6.98
N HIS A 259 -4.50 2.57 -7.44
CA HIS A 259 -4.49 1.11 -7.60
C HIS A 259 -4.88 0.41 -6.29
N PHE A 260 -4.23 0.81 -5.18
CA PHE A 260 -4.55 0.25 -3.87
C PHE A 260 -5.98 0.54 -3.41
N VAL A 261 -6.47 1.77 -3.58
CA VAL A 261 -7.81 2.20 -3.18
C VAL A 261 -8.88 1.43 -3.96
N ARG A 262 -8.73 1.35 -5.28
CA ARG A 262 -9.64 0.62 -6.16
C ARG A 262 -9.77 -0.85 -5.77
N ASP A 263 -8.63 -1.50 -5.55
CA ASP A 263 -8.62 -2.91 -5.17
C ASP A 263 -9.18 -3.13 -3.76
N ALA A 264 -8.96 -2.18 -2.85
CA ALA A 264 -9.52 -2.24 -1.51
C ALA A 264 -11.05 -2.06 -1.49
N LEU A 265 -11.60 -1.19 -2.34
CA LEU A 265 -13.05 -1.02 -2.49
C LEU A 265 -13.72 -2.32 -2.88
N ASP A 266 -13.21 -2.99 -3.88
CA ASP A 266 -13.73 -4.26 -4.33
C ASP A 266 -13.45 -5.36 -3.29
N PHE A 267 -12.22 -5.50 -2.80
CA PHE A 267 -11.82 -6.60 -1.93
C PHE A 267 -12.48 -6.56 -0.55
N HIS A 268 -12.59 -5.39 0.08
CA HIS A 268 -13.09 -5.27 1.45
C HIS A 268 -14.60 -4.99 1.52
N PHE A 269 -15.13 -4.27 0.54
CA PHE A 269 -16.51 -3.76 0.56
C PHE A 269 -17.38 -4.35 -0.54
N SER A 270 -16.81 -5.04 -1.51
CA SER A 270 -17.48 -5.47 -2.74
C SER A 270 -18.06 -4.32 -3.55
N MET A 271 -17.45 -3.15 -3.45
CA MET A 271 -17.88 -1.97 -4.20
C MET A 271 -17.14 -1.87 -5.53
N GLN A 272 -17.90 -1.76 -6.61
CA GLN A 272 -17.41 -1.81 -7.97
C GLN A 272 -17.08 -0.43 -8.51
N ALA A 273 -15.80 -0.22 -8.84
CA ALA A 273 -15.37 1.02 -9.50
C ALA A 273 -15.63 0.94 -11.01
N VAL A 274 -16.22 1.98 -11.58
CA VAL A 274 -16.51 2.06 -13.02
C VAL A 274 -15.27 1.94 -13.91
N GLU A 275 -14.11 2.25 -13.38
CA GLU A 275 -12.83 2.04 -14.06
C GLU A 275 -12.43 0.56 -14.23
N LYS A 276 -13.14 -0.36 -13.55
CA LYS A 276 -12.96 -1.82 -13.68
C LYS A 276 -14.11 -2.51 -14.39
N VAL A 277 -15.33 -2.09 -14.11
CA VAL A 277 -16.54 -2.82 -14.54
C VAL A 277 -17.39 -2.05 -15.55
N GLY A 278 -16.99 -0.83 -15.92
CA GLY A 278 -17.83 0.02 -16.74
C GLY A 278 -19.11 0.41 -16.01
N HIS A 279 -20.21 0.52 -16.76
CA HIS A 279 -21.55 0.82 -16.23
C HIS A 279 -22.41 -0.45 -16.13
N ILE A 280 -21.81 -1.56 -15.64
CA ILE A 280 -22.46 -2.87 -15.53
C ILE A 280 -22.51 -3.28 -14.05
N ASP A 281 -23.66 -3.79 -13.63
CA ASP A 281 -23.85 -4.44 -12.33
C ASP A 281 -23.24 -5.85 -12.35
N CYS A 282 -21.92 -5.92 -12.23
CA CYS A 282 -21.18 -7.18 -12.36
C CYS A 282 -21.34 -8.09 -11.15
N ASP A 283 -21.61 -7.58 -9.96
CA ASP A 283 -21.82 -8.36 -8.75
C ASP A 283 -23.30 -8.64 -8.44
N ARG A 284 -24.20 -8.11 -9.29
CA ARG A 284 -25.64 -8.42 -9.27
C ARG A 284 -26.36 -8.05 -7.98
N ASP A 285 -25.94 -6.96 -7.37
CA ASP A 285 -26.61 -6.40 -6.19
C ASP A 285 -27.78 -5.46 -6.56
N GLY A 286 -27.91 -5.12 -7.84
CA GLY A 286 -28.90 -4.21 -8.38
C GLY A 286 -28.44 -2.75 -8.43
N LYS A 287 -27.14 -2.49 -8.18
CA LYS A 287 -26.52 -1.17 -8.29
C LYS A 287 -25.59 -1.11 -9.48
N ILE A 288 -25.46 0.08 -10.03
CA ILE A 288 -24.46 0.43 -11.05
C ILE A 288 -23.77 1.71 -10.61
N ASP A 289 -22.59 1.96 -11.12
CA ASP A 289 -21.84 3.19 -10.86
C ASP A 289 -21.59 3.46 -9.35
N GLU A 290 -21.39 2.40 -8.59
CA GLU A 290 -21.21 2.45 -7.14
C GLU A 290 -20.06 3.38 -6.75
N MET A 291 -18.91 3.25 -7.44
CA MET A 291 -17.79 4.16 -7.29
C MET A 291 -17.40 4.74 -8.66
N THR A 292 -17.84 5.97 -8.92
CA THR A 292 -17.50 6.70 -10.14
C THR A 292 -16.02 7.09 -10.18
N LEU A 293 -15.50 7.44 -11.36
CA LEU A 293 -14.11 7.92 -11.51
C LEU A 293 -13.76 9.03 -10.54
N GLY A 294 -14.63 10.03 -10.43
CA GLY A 294 -14.44 11.18 -9.54
C GLY A 294 -14.45 10.81 -8.05
N ASN A 295 -15.26 9.82 -7.66
CA ASN A 295 -15.31 9.32 -6.30
C ASN A 295 -14.01 8.59 -5.92
N VAL A 296 -13.51 7.73 -6.82
CA VAL A 296 -12.21 7.07 -6.63
C VAL A 296 -11.07 8.09 -6.62
N THR A 297 -11.12 9.11 -7.49
CA THR A 297 -10.14 10.21 -7.50
C THR A 297 -10.14 10.97 -6.16
N ALA A 298 -11.31 11.31 -5.63
CA ALA A 298 -11.43 12.00 -4.36
C ALA A 298 -10.89 11.17 -3.18
N LEU A 299 -11.27 9.90 -3.11
CA LEU A 299 -10.78 8.98 -2.08
C LEU A 299 -9.26 8.77 -2.18
N THR A 300 -8.74 8.60 -3.40
CA THR A 300 -7.30 8.48 -3.67
C THR A 300 -6.54 9.74 -3.24
N ALA A 301 -7.03 10.92 -3.63
CA ALA A 301 -6.43 12.19 -3.26
C ALA A 301 -6.41 12.38 -1.73
N PHE A 302 -7.51 12.04 -1.04
CA PHE A 302 -7.57 12.10 0.41
C PHE A 302 -6.52 11.20 1.07
N VAL A 303 -6.46 9.92 0.70
CA VAL A 303 -5.50 8.95 1.26
C VAL A 303 -4.07 9.41 1.00
N ALA A 304 -3.77 9.85 -0.21
CA ALA A 304 -2.43 10.32 -0.60
C ALA A 304 -2.00 11.59 0.14
N MET A 305 -2.98 12.47 0.46
CA MET A 305 -2.71 13.76 1.07
C MET A 305 -2.79 13.75 2.60
N THR A 306 -3.05 12.64 3.26
CA THR A 306 -2.92 12.52 4.71
C THR A 306 -1.53 12.97 5.17
N ARG A 307 -1.47 13.58 6.37
CA ARG A 307 -0.21 14.14 6.89
C ARG A 307 0.89 13.08 6.97
N PRO A 308 2.15 13.45 6.66
CA PRO A 308 3.27 12.54 6.88
C PRO A 308 3.50 12.31 8.38
N PRO A 309 3.95 11.12 8.77
CA PRO A 309 4.46 10.86 10.12
C PRO A 309 5.65 11.76 10.48
N TYR A 310 5.96 11.88 11.76
CA TYR A 310 7.00 12.77 12.27
C TYR A 310 7.76 12.15 13.45
N VAL A 311 8.90 12.76 13.78
CA VAL A 311 9.77 12.29 14.87
C VAL A 311 9.50 13.12 16.13
N VAL A 312 9.28 12.44 17.26
CA VAL A 312 9.16 13.07 18.58
C VAL A 312 10.38 12.73 19.42
N VAL A 313 11.35 13.64 19.42
CA VAL A 313 12.53 13.50 20.26
C VAL A 313 12.12 13.74 21.72
N PRO A 314 12.44 12.85 22.68
CA PRO A 314 12.13 13.06 24.09
C PRO A 314 12.73 14.39 24.59
N PRO A 315 11.99 15.20 25.35
CA PRO A 315 12.43 16.50 25.79
C PRO A 315 13.45 16.46 26.94
N ASP A 316 13.45 15.37 27.72
CA ASP A 316 14.38 15.20 28.83
C ASP A 316 15.77 14.75 28.35
N PRO A 317 16.87 15.19 29.03
CA PRO A 317 18.24 14.91 28.59
C PRO A 317 18.53 13.41 28.42
N ALA A 318 18.09 12.56 29.34
CA ALA A 318 18.37 11.12 29.29
C ALA A 318 17.59 10.43 28.18
N GLY A 319 16.35 10.85 27.94
CA GLY A 319 15.55 10.37 26.82
C GLY A 319 16.14 10.77 25.47
N LYS A 320 16.61 12.03 25.36
CA LYS A 320 17.28 12.52 24.16
C LYS A 320 18.58 11.77 23.90
N GLU A 321 19.43 11.56 24.89
CA GLU A 321 20.65 10.80 24.77
C GLU A 321 20.39 9.37 24.29
N ARG A 322 19.38 8.71 24.88
CA ARG A 322 18.96 7.36 24.48
C ARG A 322 18.46 7.33 23.03
N PHE A 323 17.67 8.33 22.62
CA PHE A 323 17.18 8.46 21.24
C PHE A 323 18.36 8.60 20.25
N GLU A 324 19.29 9.51 20.50
CA GLU A 324 20.45 9.74 19.64
C GLU A 324 21.38 8.51 19.58
N ARG A 325 21.59 7.84 20.70
CA ARG A 325 22.32 6.56 20.76
C ARG A 325 21.63 5.49 19.91
N GLY A 326 20.31 5.35 20.04
CA GLY A 326 19.53 4.38 19.28
C GLY A 326 19.56 4.67 17.78
N LYS A 327 19.46 5.93 17.40
CA LYS A 327 19.60 6.38 16.01
C LYS A 327 20.97 6.01 15.45
N ALA A 328 22.04 6.32 16.15
CA ALA A 328 23.39 6.03 15.72
C ALA A 328 23.64 4.51 15.56
N ILE A 329 23.08 3.68 16.45
CA ILE A 329 23.16 2.22 16.33
C ILE A 329 22.37 1.73 15.11
N PHE A 330 21.15 2.21 14.93
CA PHE A 330 20.28 1.88 13.79
C PHE A 330 20.95 2.22 12.45
N GLU A 331 21.60 3.38 12.37
CA GLU A 331 22.30 3.86 11.17
C GLU A 331 23.69 3.23 10.99
N GLY A 332 24.20 2.46 11.96
CA GLY A 332 25.53 1.86 11.91
C GLY A 332 26.67 2.86 12.12
N THR A 333 26.38 4.04 12.67
CA THR A 333 27.37 5.12 12.94
C THR A 333 27.82 5.17 14.39
N ALA A 334 27.19 4.40 15.27
CA ALA A 334 27.58 4.29 16.68
C ALA A 334 29.00 3.75 16.83
N LYS A 335 29.72 4.24 17.85
CA LYS A 335 31.03 3.72 18.25
C LYS A 335 30.93 3.09 19.62
N ASP A 336 31.69 2.01 19.86
CA ASP A 336 31.92 1.43 21.17
C ASP A 336 32.97 2.27 21.96
N LEU A 337 33.32 1.80 23.16
CA LEU A 337 34.31 2.44 24.02
C LEU A 337 35.70 2.50 23.41
N ASP A 338 36.00 1.60 22.48
CA ASP A 338 37.28 1.50 21.77
C ASP A 338 37.26 2.28 20.45
N GLY A 339 36.15 2.98 20.14
CA GLY A 339 35.97 3.77 18.92
C GLY A 339 35.65 2.94 17.67
N LYS A 340 35.45 1.63 17.79
CA LYS A 340 35.02 0.76 16.71
C LYS A 340 33.54 0.94 16.43
N LEU A 341 33.15 0.85 15.16
CA LEU A 341 31.73 0.89 14.79
C LEU A 341 30.96 -0.25 15.46
N ALA A 342 29.96 0.12 16.26
CA ALA A 342 29.09 -0.76 17.01
C ALA A 342 27.64 -0.49 16.59
N GLY A 343 27.31 -0.81 15.34
CA GLY A 343 25.96 -0.56 14.82
C GLY A 343 25.34 -1.83 14.23
N THR A 344 24.02 -1.87 14.22
CA THR A 344 23.27 -2.96 13.61
C THR A 344 23.12 -2.83 12.11
N MET A 345 23.35 -1.62 11.56
CA MET A 345 23.15 -1.32 10.14
C MET A 345 21.72 -1.62 9.62
N CYS A 346 20.70 -1.45 10.47
CA CYS A 346 19.30 -1.56 10.03
C CYS A 346 19.00 -0.63 8.84
N ALA A 347 19.70 0.49 8.78
CA ALA A 347 19.62 1.48 7.71
C ALA A 347 20.10 0.98 6.34
N THR A 348 20.59 -0.24 6.21
CA THR A 348 20.89 -0.83 4.89
C THR A 348 19.63 -1.12 4.07
N CYS A 349 18.53 -1.46 4.75
CA CYS A 349 17.20 -1.61 4.17
C CYS A 349 16.27 -0.46 4.61
N HIS A 350 16.28 -0.12 5.91
CA HIS A 350 15.51 0.99 6.45
C HIS A 350 16.26 2.31 6.31
N VAL A 351 16.50 2.72 5.07
CA VAL A 351 17.21 3.96 4.72
C VAL A 351 16.51 5.15 5.35
N PRO A 352 17.22 6.01 6.10
CA PRO A 352 16.59 7.07 6.90
C PRO A 352 15.71 8.02 6.11
N SER A 353 16.15 8.43 4.92
CA SER A 353 15.37 9.29 4.03
C SER A 353 15.75 9.08 2.57
N LEU A 354 14.77 9.29 1.68
CA LEU A 354 15.00 9.31 0.24
C LEU A 354 14.67 10.70 -0.32
N PRO A 355 15.50 11.25 -1.23
CA PRO A 355 15.23 12.53 -1.85
C PRO A 355 14.10 12.39 -2.88
N LEU A 356 13.13 13.29 -2.81
CA LEU A 356 12.09 13.49 -3.82
C LEU A 356 12.44 14.79 -4.58
N GLU A 357 12.79 14.65 -5.84
CA GLU A 357 13.25 15.78 -6.67
C GLU A 357 12.09 16.69 -7.08
N VAL A 358 10.93 16.07 -7.37
CA VAL A 358 9.70 16.78 -7.76
C VAL A 358 8.57 16.40 -6.80
N PRO A 359 8.25 17.25 -5.81
CA PRO A 359 7.23 16.96 -4.81
C PRO A 359 5.82 17.14 -5.39
N GLU A 360 5.52 16.39 -6.42
CA GLU A 360 4.26 16.43 -7.14
C GLU A 360 3.65 15.04 -7.22
N LEU A 361 2.37 14.97 -6.92
CA LEU A 361 1.55 13.78 -7.07
C LEU A 361 0.62 13.97 -8.27
N VAL A 362 0.54 12.97 -9.12
CA VAL A 362 -0.50 12.87 -10.13
C VAL A 362 -1.44 11.73 -9.71
N VAL A 363 -2.70 12.08 -9.52
CA VAL A 363 -3.80 11.11 -9.35
C VAL A 363 -4.41 10.92 -10.74
N GLU A 364 -4.16 9.75 -11.28
CA GLU A 364 -4.52 9.39 -12.64
C GLU A 364 -6.03 9.25 -12.86
N ASP A 365 -6.51 9.58 -14.06
CA ASP A 365 -7.85 9.26 -14.56
C ASP A 365 -7.74 8.14 -15.60
N PRO A 366 -8.02 6.88 -15.24
CA PRO A 366 -7.90 5.77 -16.19
C PRO A 366 -9.05 5.67 -17.20
N GLY A 367 -10.08 6.52 -17.04
CA GLY A 367 -11.31 6.40 -17.79
C GLY A 367 -12.22 5.27 -17.30
N VAL A 368 -13.39 5.18 -17.91
CA VAL A 368 -14.37 4.10 -17.66
C VAL A 368 -13.94 2.85 -18.42
N ALA A 369 -14.02 1.69 -17.79
CA ALA A 369 -13.71 0.43 -18.49
C ALA A 369 -14.71 0.16 -19.62
N ASP A 370 -14.21 -0.35 -20.73
CA ASP A 370 -15.05 -0.76 -21.89
C ASP A 370 -15.69 -2.14 -21.64
N VAL A 371 -16.56 -2.19 -20.62
CA VAL A 371 -17.37 -3.37 -20.29
C VAL A 371 -18.80 -3.06 -20.67
N THR A 372 -19.33 -3.77 -21.66
CA THR A 372 -20.65 -3.50 -22.26
C THR A 372 -21.69 -4.58 -22.02
N SER A 373 -21.29 -5.70 -21.40
CA SER A 373 -22.17 -6.82 -21.08
C SER A 373 -21.66 -7.62 -19.89
N MET A 374 -22.52 -8.44 -19.30
CA MET A 374 -22.17 -9.35 -18.19
C MET A 374 -21.04 -10.34 -18.56
N ASP A 375 -20.90 -10.70 -19.82
CA ASP A 375 -19.82 -11.59 -20.29
C ASP A 375 -18.45 -10.88 -20.28
N GLY A 376 -18.44 -9.55 -20.37
CA GLY A 376 -17.25 -8.73 -20.23
C GLY A 376 -16.94 -8.32 -18.81
N CYS A 377 -17.83 -8.65 -17.86
CA CYS A 377 -17.54 -8.44 -16.47
C CYS A 377 -16.21 -9.12 -16.14
N PRO A 378 -15.36 -8.44 -15.37
CA PRO A 378 -14.22 -9.08 -14.83
C PRO A 378 -14.66 -10.43 -14.28
N SER A 379 -14.01 -11.54 -14.66
CA SER A 379 -14.35 -12.85 -14.13
C SER A 379 -14.14 -12.80 -12.62
N GLU A 380 -14.81 -13.66 -11.91
CA GLU A 380 -14.79 -13.73 -10.44
C GLU A 380 -13.39 -13.93 -9.84
N THR A 381 -12.45 -14.25 -10.69
CA THR A 381 -11.03 -14.21 -10.48
C THR A 381 -10.51 -12.78 -10.34
N LEU A 382 -11.38 -11.82 -10.61
CA LEU A 382 -10.96 -10.49 -11.03
C LEU A 382 -11.28 -9.33 -10.13
N LEU A 383 -11.48 -9.62 -8.93
CA LEU A 383 -10.73 -8.83 -7.95
C LEU A 383 -9.33 -8.63 -8.50
N ILE A 384 -9.02 -9.47 -9.50
CA ILE A 384 -7.72 -9.93 -9.90
C ILE A 384 -7.68 -10.23 -11.39
N ASN A 385 -8.26 -9.37 -12.25
CA ASN A 385 -7.74 -9.37 -13.60
C ASN A 385 -6.43 -8.60 -13.56
N PRO A 386 -5.31 -9.25 -13.66
CA PRO A 386 -4.08 -8.51 -13.78
C PRO A 386 -4.22 -7.69 -15.06
N GLU A 387 -4.51 -6.42 -14.89
CA GLU A 387 -4.25 -5.49 -15.95
C GLU A 387 -2.79 -5.73 -16.34
N PRO A 388 -2.48 -6.06 -17.59
CA PRO A 388 -1.11 -6.32 -17.99
C PRO A 388 -0.21 -5.19 -17.48
N PRO A 389 0.95 -5.47 -16.87
CA PRO A 389 1.78 -4.45 -16.23
C PRO A 389 2.11 -3.25 -17.12
N GLU A 390 2.14 -3.48 -18.44
CA GLU A 390 2.35 -2.45 -19.45
C GLU A 390 1.19 -1.45 -19.59
N HIS A 391 0.00 -1.79 -19.13
CA HIS A 391 -1.19 -0.93 -19.16
C HIS A 391 -1.38 -0.14 -17.88
N HIS A 392 -0.70 -0.51 -16.79
CA HIS A 392 -0.82 0.24 -15.52
C HIS A 392 -0.45 1.71 -15.71
N ALA A 393 -1.26 2.60 -15.16
CA ALA A 393 -1.05 4.05 -15.23
C ALA A 393 0.37 4.45 -14.81
N THR A 394 0.90 3.90 -13.72
CA THR A 394 2.28 4.14 -13.29
C THR A 394 3.30 3.74 -14.36
N THR A 395 3.11 2.60 -15.02
CA THR A 395 4.00 2.13 -16.09
C THR A 395 3.95 3.08 -17.30
N GLN A 396 2.76 3.53 -17.67
CA GLN A 396 2.58 4.49 -18.76
C GLN A 396 3.22 5.84 -18.43
N GLN A 397 3.00 6.37 -17.24
CA GLN A 397 3.65 7.60 -16.75
C GLN A 397 5.17 7.50 -16.78
N VAL A 398 5.74 6.38 -16.32
CA VAL A 398 7.19 6.13 -16.36
C VAL A 398 7.68 6.10 -17.81
N LYS A 399 7.01 5.38 -18.73
CA LYS A 399 7.37 5.34 -20.16
C LYS A 399 7.36 6.72 -20.79
N GLN A 400 6.29 7.49 -20.58
CA GLN A 400 6.17 8.84 -21.12
C GLN A 400 7.22 9.78 -20.56
N ARG A 401 7.49 9.71 -19.25
CA ARG A 401 8.52 10.53 -18.61
C ARG A 401 9.91 10.20 -19.12
N VAL A 402 10.25 8.92 -19.28
CA VAL A 402 11.51 8.49 -19.89
C VAL A 402 11.64 9.01 -21.32
N ALA A 403 10.59 8.90 -22.13
CA ALA A 403 10.59 9.42 -23.49
C ALA A 403 10.80 10.94 -23.53
N ALA A 404 10.11 11.68 -22.67
CA ALA A 404 10.26 13.13 -22.55
C ALA A 404 11.66 13.54 -22.08
N ILE A 405 12.25 12.82 -21.11
CA ILE A 405 13.62 13.04 -20.64
C ILE A 405 14.61 12.84 -21.80
N LEU A 406 14.51 11.75 -22.54
CA LEU A 406 15.41 11.44 -23.64
C LEU A 406 15.25 12.39 -24.85
N ALA A 407 14.08 13.00 -25.01
CA ALA A 407 13.84 14.05 -26.01
C ALA A 407 14.30 15.44 -25.55
N HIS A 408 14.60 15.63 -24.25
CA HIS A 408 15.00 16.92 -23.74
C HIS A 408 16.38 17.33 -24.31
N LYS A 409 16.56 18.63 -24.59
CA LYS A 409 17.79 19.16 -25.20
C LYS A 409 19.07 18.86 -24.38
N ASP A 410 18.94 18.81 -23.06
CA ASP A 410 20.05 18.55 -22.13
C ASP A 410 20.35 17.04 -21.96
N ALA A 411 19.59 16.16 -22.61
CA ALA A 411 19.81 14.72 -22.60
C ALA A 411 20.80 14.22 -23.65
N SER A 412 21.41 15.12 -24.43
CA SER A 412 22.35 14.75 -25.51
C SER A 412 23.52 13.88 -25.00
N ALA A 413 24.03 14.13 -23.81
CA ALA A 413 25.06 13.31 -23.18
C ALA A 413 24.58 11.87 -22.90
N LEU A 414 23.31 11.66 -22.53
CA LEU A 414 22.73 10.33 -22.30
C LEU A 414 22.55 9.52 -23.60
N ASN A 415 22.40 10.23 -24.72
CA ASN A 415 22.21 9.61 -26.04
C ASN A 415 23.53 9.22 -26.72
N ALA A 416 24.68 9.67 -26.22
CA ALA A 416 25.99 9.45 -26.84
C ALA A 416 26.61 8.07 -26.62
N GLY A 417 25.94 7.15 -25.88
CA GLY A 417 26.33 5.74 -25.74
C GLY A 417 27.60 5.47 -24.91
N SER A 418 28.25 6.51 -24.36
CA SER A 418 29.55 6.43 -23.64
C SER A 418 29.46 6.82 -22.17
N VAL A 419 28.27 6.82 -21.57
CA VAL A 419 28.06 7.32 -20.21
C VAL A 419 28.29 6.20 -19.20
N ASN A 420 29.21 6.43 -18.26
CA ASN A 420 29.39 5.51 -17.15
C ASN A 420 28.20 5.63 -16.15
N ALA A 421 27.91 4.58 -15.38
CA ALA A 421 26.74 4.52 -14.49
C ALA A 421 26.69 5.66 -13.44
N ALA A 422 27.84 6.21 -13.03
CA ALA A 422 27.88 7.33 -12.08
C ALA A 422 27.48 8.67 -12.74
N ASP A 423 27.88 8.87 -13.99
CA ASP A 423 27.53 10.06 -14.77
C ASP A 423 26.04 10.05 -15.15
N ILE A 424 25.47 8.85 -15.37
CA ILE A 424 24.02 8.69 -15.59
C ILE A 424 23.23 9.22 -14.38
N GLY A 425 23.65 8.89 -13.15
CA GLY A 425 22.92 9.29 -11.94
C GLY A 425 22.80 10.81 -11.76
N ALA A 426 23.89 11.54 -11.99
CA ALA A 426 23.90 13.02 -11.86
C ALA A 426 23.06 13.68 -12.97
N ALA A 427 23.19 13.22 -14.22
CA ALA A 427 22.43 13.72 -15.34
C ALA A 427 20.93 13.44 -15.20
N VAL A 428 20.57 12.25 -14.74
CA VAL A 428 19.17 11.85 -14.49
C VAL A 428 18.53 12.77 -13.45
N LYS A 429 19.23 13.05 -12.36
CA LYS A 429 18.73 13.94 -11.30
C LYS A 429 18.36 15.33 -11.86
N SER A 430 19.23 15.93 -12.66
CA SER A 430 18.98 17.22 -13.28
C SER A 430 17.78 17.19 -14.23
N LEU A 431 17.66 16.11 -15.00
CA LEU A 431 16.57 15.94 -15.97
C LEU A 431 15.22 15.63 -15.31
N LEU A 432 15.20 14.92 -14.18
CA LEU A 432 13.98 14.70 -13.40
C LEU A 432 13.35 16.03 -12.96
N VAL A 433 14.16 17.01 -12.57
CA VAL A 433 13.68 18.34 -12.18
C VAL A 433 13.21 19.15 -13.40
N SER A 434 13.85 18.97 -14.56
CA SER A 434 13.55 19.72 -15.78
C SER A 434 12.33 19.17 -16.54
N VAL A 435 11.98 17.90 -16.32
CA VAL A 435 10.88 17.22 -17.01
C VAL A 435 9.81 16.84 -15.97
N PRO A 436 8.65 17.51 -15.97
CA PRO A 436 7.58 17.23 -15.01
C PRO A 436 7.07 15.80 -15.12
N VAL A 437 6.41 15.33 -14.06
CA VAL A 437 5.65 14.09 -14.10
C VAL A 437 4.55 14.26 -15.15
N PRO A 438 4.44 13.38 -16.15
CA PRO A 438 3.41 13.52 -17.18
C PRO A 438 2.02 13.24 -16.58
N THR A 439 1.02 13.92 -17.11
CA THR A 439 -0.38 13.49 -17.02
C THR A 439 -0.68 12.61 -18.22
N LEU A 440 -1.47 11.57 -18.04
CA LEU A 440 -1.86 10.65 -19.11
C LEU A 440 -3.14 11.13 -19.79
N ASP A 441 -4.03 11.73 -19.01
CA ASP A 441 -5.33 12.24 -19.44
C ASP A 441 -5.58 13.67 -18.95
N ALA A 442 -6.52 14.35 -19.58
CA ALA A 442 -6.97 15.68 -19.17
C ALA A 442 -7.70 15.68 -17.82
N GLY A 443 -8.23 14.53 -17.40
CA GLY A 443 -8.87 14.33 -16.09
C GLY A 443 -7.89 14.07 -14.95
N ASP A 444 -6.59 13.91 -15.20
CA ASP A 444 -5.59 13.67 -14.17
C ASP A 444 -5.50 14.86 -13.18
N LEU A 445 -5.58 14.58 -11.89
CA LEU A 445 -5.46 15.60 -10.85
C LEU A 445 -4.00 15.73 -10.39
N ARG A 446 -3.43 16.93 -10.52
CA ARG A 446 -2.06 17.24 -10.11
C ARG A 446 -2.05 17.99 -8.79
N ILE A 447 -1.28 17.50 -7.81
CA ILE A 447 -1.21 18.06 -6.45
C ILE A 447 0.25 18.30 -6.06
N ASN A 448 0.57 19.53 -5.65
CA ASN A 448 1.86 19.82 -5.04
C ASN A 448 1.86 19.31 -3.58
N LEU A 449 2.76 18.37 -3.28
CA LEU A 449 2.80 17.72 -1.96
C LEU A 449 3.30 18.63 -0.84
N THR A 450 4.04 19.68 -1.15
CA THR A 450 4.58 20.62 -0.15
C THR A 450 3.72 21.86 0.02
N HIS A 451 3.03 22.27 -1.03
CA HIS A 451 2.19 23.47 -1.08
C HIS A 451 0.82 23.14 -1.70
N PRO A 452 -0.02 22.39 -1.00
CA PRO A 452 -1.28 21.88 -1.56
C PRO A 452 -2.42 22.95 -1.57
N GLY A 453 -2.10 24.21 -1.58
CA GLY A 453 -3.08 25.30 -1.76
C GLY A 453 -4.11 25.39 -0.63
N ASP A 454 -5.38 25.26 -0.97
CA ASP A 454 -6.52 25.38 -0.05
C ASP A 454 -6.87 24.09 0.70
N ALA A 455 -5.92 23.14 0.78
CA ALA A 455 -6.14 21.86 1.47
C ALA A 455 -6.61 22.04 2.92
N PRO A 456 -7.43 21.13 3.45
CA PRO A 456 -7.90 21.17 4.83
C PRO A 456 -6.78 21.05 5.87
N ALA A 457 -7.03 21.49 7.11
CA ALA A 457 -6.06 21.48 8.19
C ALA A 457 -5.49 20.09 8.52
N TYR A 458 -6.23 19.00 8.27
CA TYR A 458 -5.76 17.64 8.49
C TYR A 458 -4.68 17.17 7.49
N VAL A 459 -4.43 17.96 6.44
CA VAL A 459 -3.33 17.73 5.50
C VAL A 459 -2.02 18.33 6.02
N TYR A 460 -2.06 19.32 6.89
CA TYR A 460 -0.88 20.00 7.43
C TYR A 460 -0.46 19.46 8.80
N PRO A 461 0.82 19.52 9.20
CA PRO A 461 1.95 20.06 8.44
C PRO A 461 2.43 19.11 7.34
N ARG A 462 3.06 19.69 6.30
CA ARG A 462 3.71 18.96 5.21
C ARG A 462 5.22 18.88 5.46
N LEU A 463 5.90 17.98 4.74
CA LEU A 463 7.36 17.95 4.77
C LEU A 463 7.91 19.27 4.20
N PRO A 464 8.92 19.87 4.85
CA PRO A 464 9.49 21.13 4.38
C PRO A 464 10.24 20.93 3.06
N ALA A 465 10.00 21.81 2.10
CA ALA A 465 10.88 21.99 0.96
C ALA A 465 11.96 23.03 1.33
N PRO A 466 13.25 22.69 1.27
CA PRO A 466 14.32 23.61 1.63
C PRO A 466 14.37 24.87 0.76
N THR A 467 14.03 24.73 -0.53
CA THR A 467 13.85 25.81 -1.51
C THR A 467 12.92 25.32 -2.62
N ASP A 468 12.45 26.20 -3.49
CA ASP A 468 11.58 25.87 -4.63
C ASP A 468 12.19 24.83 -5.61
N ARG A 469 13.49 24.57 -5.53
CA ARG A 469 14.22 23.65 -6.42
C ARG A 469 15.06 22.60 -5.70
N ALA A 470 15.06 22.57 -4.38
CA ALA A 470 15.78 21.56 -3.64
C ALA A 470 14.89 20.32 -3.42
N PRO A 471 15.47 19.11 -3.40
CA PRO A 471 14.71 17.91 -3.14
C PRO A 471 14.13 17.93 -1.72
N VAL A 472 12.94 17.36 -1.59
CA VAL A 472 12.33 17.09 -0.29
C VAL A 472 12.91 15.78 0.24
N ASN A 473 13.53 15.80 1.41
CA ASN A 473 13.95 14.57 2.06
C ASN A 473 12.74 13.90 2.72
N VAL A 474 12.33 12.77 2.18
CA VAL A 474 11.19 12.00 2.69
C VAL A 474 11.70 10.96 3.69
N PRO A 475 11.42 11.13 5.01
CA PRO A 475 12.01 10.30 6.07
C PRO A 475 11.28 8.96 6.22
N LEU A 476 11.21 8.17 5.16
CA LEU A 476 10.49 6.91 5.09
C LEU A 476 11.04 5.85 6.06
N LEU A 477 12.34 5.86 6.36
CA LEU A 477 13.03 4.74 6.98
C LEU A 477 12.77 3.46 6.19
N SER A 478 13.00 3.53 4.88
CA SER A 478 12.78 2.46 3.91
C SER A 478 13.56 2.73 2.63
N ASP A 479 14.03 1.66 1.98
CA ASP A 479 14.59 1.69 0.64
C ASP A 479 13.55 1.43 -0.46
N LEU A 480 12.29 1.13 -0.09
CA LEU A 480 11.19 0.74 -0.97
C LEU A 480 11.49 -0.47 -1.86
N ARG A 481 12.45 -1.31 -1.47
CA ARG A 481 12.84 -2.53 -2.17
C ARG A 481 12.16 -3.75 -1.52
N THR A 482 12.07 -4.83 -2.28
CA THR A 482 11.68 -6.13 -1.74
C THR A 482 12.91 -6.92 -1.34
N HIS A 483 12.83 -7.59 -0.19
CA HIS A 483 13.89 -8.41 0.38
C HIS A 483 13.38 -9.81 0.75
N ASN A 484 14.26 -10.80 0.66
CA ASN A 484 13.96 -12.14 1.13
C ASN A 484 14.06 -12.18 2.67
N MET A 485 12.92 -12.37 3.32
CA MET A 485 12.80 -12.43 4.78
C MET A 485 12.88 -13.87 5.33
N GLY A 486 13.19 -14.82 4.47
CA GLY A 486 13.37 -16.22 4.84
C GLY A 486 12.07 -16.95 5.20
N SER A 487 12.24 -18.20 5.65
CA SER A 487 11.09 -19.10 5.91
C SER A 487 10.27 -18.72 7.15
N GLY A 488 10.82 -17.93 8.07
CA GLY A 488 10.12 -17.54 9.31
C GLY A 488 9.03 -16.49 9.10
N LEU A 489 9.15 -15.66 8.08
CA LEU A 489 8.17 -14.62 7.74
C LEU A 489 7.45 -14.89 6.42
N GLN A 490 7.75 -15.99 5.73
CA GLN A 490 7.11 -16.27 4.43
C GLN A 490 5.60 -16.38 4.54
N ASP A 491 4.93 -15.91 3.50
CA ASP A 491 3.49 -16.13 3.30
C ASP A 491 3.18 -17.57 2.86
N VAL A 492 1.90 -17.93 2.92
CA VAL A 492 1.42 -19.27 2.57
C VAL A 492 1.47 -19.60 1.08
N GLY A 493 1.68 -18.61 0.22
CA GLY A 493 1.71 -18.80 -1.24
C GLY A 493 2.27 -17.60 -1.98
N VAL A 494 2.42 -17.76 -3.29
CA VAL A 494 2.76 -16.67 -4.23
C VAL A 494 1.62 -15.66 -4.24
N GLN A 495 1.96 -14.38 -4.30
CA GLN A 495 1.00 -13.28 -4.34
C GLN A 495 1.37 -12.29 -5.44
N GLY A 496 0.40 -11.49 -5.85
CA GLY A 496 0.60 -10.38 -6.76
C GLY A 496 0.37 -10.68 -8.24
N ALA A 497 0.51 -11.93 -8.69
CA ALA A 497 0.26 -12.31 -10.08
C ALA A 497 -1.16 -11.93 -10.55
N ASP A 498 -2.05 -12.13 -9.65
CA ASP A 498 -3.48 -11.85 -9.78
C ASP A 498 -3.83 -10.36 -9.81
N VAL A 499 -3.00 -9.49 -9.27
CA VAL A 499 -3.21 -8.03 -9.23
C VAL A 499 -2.32 -7.29 -10.25
N THR A 500 -1.09 -7.75 -10.43
CA THR A 500 -0.07 -7.05 -11.24
C THR A 500 0.43 -7.85 -12.43
N GLY A 501 0.00 -9.11 -12.60
CA GLY A 501 0.60 -10.05 -13.54
C GLY A 501 2.02 -10.48 -13.18
N ILE A 502 2.49 -10.16 -11.96
CA ILE A 502 3.86 -10.43 -11.51
C ILE A 502 3.83 -11.22 -10.22
N ASP A 503 4.39 -12.43 -10.28
CA ASP A 503 4.53 -13.32 -9.13
C ASP A 503 5.53 -12.77 -8.11
N ILE A 504 5.08 -12.67 -6.86
CA ILE A 504 5.94 -12.33 -5.73
C ILE A 504 6.07 -13.55 -4.82
N ALA A 505 7.27 -14.09 -4.75
CA ALA A 505 7.55 -15.30 -3.98
C ALA A 505 7.20 -15.14 -2.48
N PRO A 506 6.79 -16.22 -1.79
CA PRO A 506 6.37 -16.19 -0.39
C PRO A 506 7.32 -15.47 0.57
N PRO A 507 8.67 -15.62 0.51
CA PRO A 507 9.58 -14.97 1.44
C PRO A 507 9.93 -13.52 1.08
N LEU A 508 9.50 -13.00 -0.09
CA LEU A 508 9.79 -11.62 -0.50
C LEU A 508 8.81 -10.64 0.14
N PHE A 509 9.34 -9.61 0.78
CA PHE A 509 8.56 -8.52 1.39
C PHE A 509 9.17 -7.16 1.07
N LEU A 510 8.28 -6.18 0.88
CA LEU A 510 8.67 -4.79 0.80
C LEU A 510 9.26 -4.32 2.13
N THR A 511 10.38 -3.59 2.10
CA THR A 511 10.82 -2.83 3.27
C THR A 511 9.78 -1.76 3.59
N ARG A 512 8.90 -2.06 4.55
CA ARG A 512 7.85 -1.11 4.94
C ARG A 512 8.46 0.15 5.56
N PRO A 513 7.95 1.33 5.23
CA PRO A 513 8.31 2.56 5.93
C PRO A 513 8.11 2.41 7.43
N LEU A 514 9.16 2.77 8.22
CA LEU A 514 9.08 2.75 9.68
C LEU A 514 8.62 4.09 10.27
N TRP A 515 8.43 5.12 9.46
CA TRP A 515 7.82 6.36 9.95
C TRP A 515 6.42 6.06 10.51
N GLY A 516 6.13 6.52 11.73
CA GLY A 516 4.89 6.18 12.43
C GLY A 516 4.85 4.80 13.10
N VAL A 517 5.94 4.01 13.05
CA VAL A 517 5.98 2.64 13.55
C VAL A 517 5.66 2.50 15.05
N ALA A 518 5.89 3.54 15.83
CA ALA A 518 5.58 3.54 17.26
C ALA A 518 4.09 3.28 17.57
N ASP A 519 3.22 3.66 16.64
CA ASP A 519 1.78 3.71 16.84
C ASP A 519 1.02 2.60 16.08
N THR A 520 1.73 1.67 15.43
CA THR A 520 1.14 0.67 14.53
C THR A 520 1.26 -0.78 15.02
N GLY A 521 1.59 -0.96 16.30
CA GLY A 521 1.60 -2.32 16.88
C GLY A 521 0.21 -2.97 16.98
N PRO A 522 0.11 -4.32 16.93
CA PRO A 522 1.22 -5.27 16.82
C PRO A 522 1.90 -5.20 15.45
N TRP A 523 3.16 -5.63 15.40
CA TRP A 523 4.01 -5.41 14.22
C TRP A 523 4.13 -6.65 13.35
N LEU A 524 4.74 -6.48 12.18
CA LEU A 524 4.87 -7.40 11.07
C LEU A 524 3.57 -7.56 10.26
N HIS A 525 3.69 -8.20 9.10
CA HIS A 525 2.60 -8.34 8.12
C HIS A 525 1.36 -9.05 8.66
N ASP A 526 1.53 -9.89 9.67
CA ASP A 526 0.48 -10.69 10.31
C ASP A 526 0.26 -10.33 11.80
N GLY A 527 0.91 -9.28 12.29
CA GLY A 527 0.74 -8.81 13.67
C GLY A 527 1.30 -9.73 14.75
N ARG A 528 2.17 -10.70 14.40
CA ARG A 528 2.69 -11.68 15.38
C ARG A 528 3.61 -11.08 16.44
N ALA A 529 4.25 -9.95 16.17
CA ALA A 529 5.14 -9.28 17.11
C ALA A 529 4.37 -8.33 18.03
N ARG A 530 4.46 -8.54 19.32
CA ARG A 530 3.80 -7.72 20.35
C ARG A 530 4.64 -6.53 20.80
N THR A 531 5.94 -6.58 20.54
CA THR A 531 6.90 -5.53 20.85
C THR A 531 7.79 -5.25 19.65
N LEU A 532 8.36 -4.04 19.57
CA LEU A 532 9.33 -3.70 18.52
C LEU A 532 10.59 -4.58 18.61
N LYS A 533 11.00 -4.96 19.80
CA LYS A 533 12.12 -5.92 19.97
C LYS A 533 11.80 -7.28 19.37
N GLU A 534 10.60 -7.80 19.58
CA GLU A 534 10.15 -9.05 18.95
C GLU A 534 10.11 -8.89 17.42
N ALA A 535 9.60 -7.76 16.92
CA ALA A 535 9.59 -7.49 15.49
C ALA A 535 11.00 -7.54 14.89
N ILE A 536 11.99 -6.90 15.53
CA ILE A 536 13.39 -6.98 15.10
C ILE A 536 13.88 -8.43 15.07
N LEU A 537 13.64 -9.19 16.13
CA LEU A 537 14.11 -10.57 16.25
C LEU A 537 13.47 -11.51 15.22
N PHE A 538 12.21 -11.32 14.87
CA PHE A 538 11.52 -12.10 13.84
C PHE A 538 12.03 -11.88 12.42
N HIS A 539 12.83 -10.85 12.17
CA HIS A 539 13.50 -10.69 10.87
C HIS A 539 14.55 -11.78 10.60
N SER A 540 14.96 -12.52 11.64
CA SER A 540 15.95 -13.59 11.49
C SER A 540 15.27 -14.94 11.32
N SER A 541 15.57 -15.61 10.20
CA SER A 541 15.15 -16.98 9.92
C SER A 541 16.02 -17.59 8.81
N PRO A 542 15.97 -18.91 8.59
CA PRO A 542 16.71 -19.53 7.48
C PRO A 542 16.41 -18.85 6.14
N GLY A 543 17.45 -18.36 5.48
CA GLY A 543 17.36 -17.66 4.18
C GLY A 543 17.05 -16.17 4.25
N SER A 544 16.89 -15.57 5.43
CA SER A 544 16.65 -14.14 5.56
C SER A 544 17.90 -13.30 5.26
N GLU A 545 17.72 -12.26 4.44
CA GLU A 545 18.74 -11.23 4.18
C GLU A 545 19.08 -10.41 5.44
N ALA A 546 18.16 -10.33 6.41
CA ALA A 546 18.34 -9.57 7.64
C ALA A 546 19.14 -10.32 8.72
N ASN A 547 19.50 -11.59 8.53
CA ASN A 547 20.22 -12.37 9.54
C ASN A 547 21.46 -11.68 10.11
N PRO A 548 22.38 -11.09 9.30
CA PRO A 548 23.59 -10.45 9.84
C PRO A 548 23.25 -9.25 10.75
N VAL A 549 22.21 -8.49 10.38
CA VAL A 549 21.77 -7.30 11.12
C VAL A 549 21.13 -7.69 12.45
N VAL A 550 20.29 -8.73 12.46
CA VAL A 550 19.65 -9.23 13.68
C VAL A 550 20.67 -9.88 14.61
N ASP A 551 21.64 -10.59 14.08
CA ASP A 551 22.70 -11.19 14.90
C ASP A 551 23.59 -10.10 15.55
N ALA A 552 23.89 -9.01 14.83
CA ALA A 552 24.54 -7.85 15.43
C ALA A 552 23.67 -7.21 16.53
N PHE A 553 22.36 -7.09 16.32
CA PHE A 553 21.43 -6.57 17.35
C PHE A 553 21.42 -7.43 18.63
N LYS A 554 21.42 -8.77 18.49
CA LYS A 554 21.47 -9.69 19.64
C LYS A 554 22.76 -9.56 20.46
N GLN A 555 23.86 -9.13 19.86
CA GLN A 555 25.15 -8.92 20.53
C GLN A 555 25.26 -7.57 21.24
N LEU A 556 24.33 -6.64 21.02
CA LEU A 556 24.28 -5.36 21.73
C LEU A 556 23.98 -5.57 23.22
N SER A 557 24.45 -4.65 24.05
CA SER A 557 24.01 -4.55 25.43
C SER A 557 22.50 -4.31 25.52
N ASP A 558 21.88 -4.71 26.63
CA ASP A 558 20.46 -4.43 26.85
C ASP A 558 20.12 -2.93 26.76
N ALA A 559 21.02 -2.07 27.24
CA ALA A 559 20.88 -0.62 27.15
C ALA A 559 20.87 -0.15 25.67
N ASP A 560 21.74 -0.69 24.84
CA ASP A 560 21.81 -0.35 23.42
C ASP A 560 20.61 -0.91 22.62
N GLN A 561 20.15 -2.13 22.95
CA GLN A 561 18.91 -2.67 22.37
C GLN A 561 17.70 -1.79 22.73
N GLN A 562 17.61 -1.33 23.98
CA GLN A 562 16.56 -0.40 24.41
C GLN A 562 16.69 0.97 23.73
N ALA A 563 17.91 1.42 23.44
CA ALA A 563 18.12 2.67 22.72
C ALA A 563 17.60 2.58 21.28
N VAL A 564 17.84 1.48 20.55
CA VAL A 564 17.25 1.23 19.23
C VAL A 564 15.72 1.26 19.30
N VAL A 565 15.13 0.59 20.29
CA VAL A 565 13.68 0.61 20.49
C VAL A 565 13.18 2.03 20.79
N ALA A 566 13.91 2.82 21.58
CA ALA A 566 13.55 4.22 21.88
C ALA A 566 13.58 5.10 20.62
N PHE A 567 14.54 4.91 19.72
CA PHE A 567 14.56 5.57 18.40
C PHE A 567 13.32 5.23 17.56
N LEU A 568 12.94 3.95 17.52
CA LEU A 568 11.74 3.52 16.79
C LEU A 568 10.45 4.05 17.42
N LEU A 569 10.37 4.10 18.76
CA LEU A 569 9.22 4.66 19.48
C LEU A 569 9.08 6.20 19.32
N ALA A 570 10.09 6.86 18.82
CA ALA A 570 10.03 8.27 18.47
C ALA A 570 9.39 8.53 17.09
N GLN A 571 9.22 7.51 16.27
CA GLN A 571 8.60 7.60 14.94
C GLN A 571 7.08 7.55 15.10
N ARG A 572 6.41 8.71 15.09
CA ARG A 572 5.01 8.84 15.48
C ARG A 572 4.09 9.14 14.30
N LEU A 573 2.86 8.63 14.36
CA LEU A 573 1.79 9.06 13.50
C LEU A 573 1.34 10.48 13.85
N PRO A 574 0.76 11.23 12.90
CA PRO A 574 0.24 12.56 13.17
C PRO A 574 -0.82 12.56 14.27
N ILE A 575 -0.82 13.63 15.07
CA ILE A 575 -1.86 13.84 16.09
C ILE A 575 -3.22 13.93 15.42
N ALA A 576 -4.23 13.29 16.03
CA ALA A 576 -5.60 13.35 15.58
C ALA A 576 -6.10 14.79 15.40
N ILE A 577 -6.56 15.09 14.20
CA ILE A 577 -7.49 16.20 13.97
C ILE A 577 -8.83 15.55 13.65
N ASP A 578 -9.87 15.93 14.38
CA ASP A 578 -11.21 15.46 14.08
C ASP A 578 -11.66 16.02 12.72
N ILE A 579 -11.63 15.16 11.72
CA ILE A 579 -11.99 15.49 10.33
C ILE A 579 -13.43 16.06 10.27
N ARG A 580 -14.31 15.61 11.18
CA ARG A 580 -15.71 16.01 11.24
C ARG A 580 -15.92 17.40 11.85
N GLN A 581 -14.98 17.95 12.57
CA GLN A 581 -15.15 19.22 13.25
C GLN A 581 -14.67 20.43 12.44
N GLY A 582 -13.99 20.23 11.30
CA GLY A 582 -13.67 21.32 10.33
C GLY A 582 -13.08 22.61 10.92
N LYS A 583 -12.60 22.58 12.18
CA LYS A 583 -12.19 23.75 12.95
C LYS A 583 -10.78 23.60 13.47
#